data_fabea6d7a78e55bdd76abe6453f04875
#
_entry.id   fabea6d7a78e55bdd76abe6453f04875
#
_cell.length_a   1.000
_cell.length_b   1.000
_cell.length_c   1.000
_cell.angle_alpha   90.00
_cell.angle_beta   90.00
_cell.angle_gamma   90.00
#
_symmetry.space_group_name_H-M   'P 1'
#
loop_
_entity.id
_entity.type
_entity.pdbx_description
1 polymer ?
#
loop_
_entity_poly.entity_id
_entity_poly.type
_entity_poly.pdbx_seq_one_letter_code
_entity_poly.pdbx_strand_id
1 'polypeptide(L)'
;MPADLRDFGLSPRQVALVQNALRPGEQVRWVGQPMAFRSIDWGKCIGSLLFTGVLGGLGGFVFYHLVTGEPEAGGFVLLIAYALSLLFVLLFVAALLTPFVRLWLLRHTFYVITNQRALIAGVGEESWPLSRRMVASTFQRKDGSGNLVFALRWEDGPKGMGRTVEHGFMNLRDVRMVEEILEKAIAERKKV
;
A
#
# COMPACT_ATOMS: atom_id res chain seq x y z
N MET A 1 -26.55 13.63 15.28
CA MET A 1 -26.96 13.18 13.93
C MET A 1 -25.78 12.37 13.37
N PRO A 2 -25.98 11.21 12.78
CA PRO A 2 -24.90 10.52 12.07
C PRO A 2 -24.46 11.43 10.90
N ALA A 3 -23.16 11.68 10.78
CA ALA A 3 -22.61 12.43 9.67
C ALA A 3 -22.90 11.66 8.36
N ASP A 4 -23.47 12.33 7.37
CA ASP A 4 -23.64 11.74 6.06
C ASP A 4 -22.24 11.54 5.44
N LEU A 5 -21.96 10.36 4.88
CA LEU A 5 -20.69 10.08 4.23
C LEU A 5 -20.39 11.06 3.08
N ARG A 6 -21.41 11.70 2.54
CA ARG A 6 -21.28 12.75 1.52
C ARG A 6 -20.63 14.01 2.04
N ASP A 7 -20.80 14.31 3.34
CA ASP A 7 -20.20 15.49 3.99
C ASP A 7 -18.66 15.40 4.02
N PHE A 8 -18.09 14.22 3.86
CA PHE A 8 -16.64 13.99 3.77
C PHE A 8 -16.06 14.15 2.35
N GLY A 9 -16.85 14.64 1.39
CA GLY A 9 -16.39 14.90 0.01
C GLY A 9 -16.12 13.63 -0.80
N LEU A 10 -16.69 12.49 -0.40
CA LEU A 10 -16.52 11.21 -1.09
C LEU A 10 -17.41 11.12 -2.35
N SER A 11 -16.86 10.52 -3.42
CA SER A 11 -17.66 10.19 -4.59
C SER A 11 -18.69 9.08 -4.28
N PRO A 12 -19.80 8.93 -5.05
CA PRO A 12 -20.80 7.89 -4.80
C PRO A 12 -20.23 6.47 -4.73
N ARG A 13 -19.23 6.15 -5.56
CA ARG A 13 -18.54 4.85 -5.52
C ARG A 13 -17.74 4.65 -4.22
N GLN A 14 -17.10 5.70 -3.74
CA GLN A 14 -16.34 5.67 -2.48
C GLN A 14 -17.27 5.54 -1.27
N VAL A 15 -18.40 6.23 -1.30
CA VAL A 15 -19.45 6.07 -0.28
C VAL A 15 -19.93 4.61 -0.22
N ALA A 16 -20.20 3.99 -1.35
CA ALA A 16 -20.62 2.59 -1.40
C ALA A 16 -19.55 1.63 -0.82
N LEU A 17 -18.26 1.85 -1.13
CA LEU A 17 -17.16 1.05 -0.57
C LEU A 17 -17.08 1.17 0.96
N VAL A 18 -17.17 2.38 1.49
CA VAL A 18 -17.17 2.61 2.94
C VAL A 18 -18.42 2.01 3.59
N GLN A 19 -19.60 2.19 2.99
CA GLN A 19 -20.86 1.64 3.51
C GLN A 19 -20.84 0.12 3.59
N ASN A 20 -20.28 -0.55 2.59
CA ASN A 20 -20.18 -2.02 2.59
C ASN A 20 -19.27 -2.56 3.68
N ALA A 21 -18.28 -1.76 4.11
CA ALA A 21 -17.38 -2.13 5.19
C ALA A 21 -17.95 -1.84 6.59
N LEU A 22 -19.04 -1.07 6.70
CA LEU A 22 -19.67 -0.71 7.98
C LEU A 22 -20.60 -1.84 8.46
N ARG A 23 -20.62 -2.04 9.78
CA ARG A 23 -21.61 -2.92 10.44
C ARG A 23 -22.91 -2.17 10.71
N PRO A 24 -24.05 -2.88 10.82
CA PRO A 24 -25.31 -2.26 11.22
C PRO A 24 -25.17 -1.49 12.54
N GLY A 25 -25.62 -0.22 12.55
CA GLY A 25 -25.55 0.66 13.72
C GLY A 25 -24.20 1.38 13.92
N GLU A 26 -23.20 1.14 13.09
CA GLU A 26 -21.96 1.93 13.13
C GLU A 26 -22.18 3.35 12.59
N GLN A 27 -21.69 4.33 13.32
CA GLN A 27 -21.71 5.75 12.92
C GLN A 27 -20.29 6.19 12.58
N VAL A 28 -20.12 6.73 11.39
CA VAL A 28 -18.83 7.25 10.94
C VAL A 28 -18.55 8.58 11.62
N ARG A 29 -17.37 8.73 12.19
CA ARG A 29 -16.85 9.95 12.81
C ARG A 29 -15.85 10.67 11.93
N TRP A 30 -15.11 9.92 11.16
CA TRP A 30 -14.10 10.47 10.26
C TRP A 30 -13.78 9.49 9.13
N VAL A 31 -13.50 10.05 7.95
CA VAL A 31 -12.99 9.31 6.78
C VAL A 31 -11.82 10.07 6.20
N GLY A 32 -10.77 9.34 5.84
CA GLY A 32 -9.61 9.89 5.17
C GLY A 32 -8.99 8.90 4.18
N GLN A 33 -8.04 9.40 3.41
CA GLN A 33 -7.26 8.60 2.49
C GLN A 33 -5.77 8.74 2.78
N PRO A 34 -4.97 7.68 2.53
CA PRO A 34 -3.52 7.80 2.58
C PRO A 34 -3.02 8.77 1.51
N MET A 35 -1.97 9.51 1.82
CA MET A 35 -1.25 10.30 0.81
C MET A 35 -0.52 9.34 -0.14
N ALA A 36 -1.17 8.98 -1.24
CA ALA A 36 -0.75 7.93 -2.15
C ALA A 36 0.68 8.14 -2.68
N PHE A 37 1.03 9.34 -3.09
CA PHE A 37 2.33 9.65 -3.65
C PHE A 37 3.49 9.45 -2.66
N ARG A 38 3.23 9.71 -1.38
CA ARG A 38 4.20 9.59 -0.28
C ARG A 38 4.38 8.15 0.22
N SER A 39 3.42 7.30 -0.10
CA SER A 39 3.46 5.87 0.25
C SER A 39 4.32 5.05 -0.70
N ILE A 40 4.80 5.65 -1.80
CA ILE A 40 5.68 4.99 -2.76
C ILE A 40 7.13 5.19 -2.34
N ASP A 41 7.83 4.08 -2.17
CA ASP A 41 9.28 4.08 -2.00
C ASP A 41 9.94 4.23 -3.38
N TRP A 42 10.10 5.49 -3.78
CA TRP A 42 10.70 5.84 -5.08
C TRP A 42 12.12 5.31 -5.23
N GLY A 43 12.88 5.21 -4.13
CA GLY A 43 14.21 4.64 -4.14
C GLY A 43 14.21 3.18 -4.60
N LYS A 44 13.29 2.37 -4.05
CA LYS A 44 13.12 0.98 -4.48
C LYS A 44 12.61 0.86 -5.90
N CYS A 45 11.67 1.72 -6.31
CA CYS A 45 11.16 1.71 -7.69
C CYS A 45 12.28 2.01 -8.70
N ILE A 46 13.05 3.08 -8.47
CA ILE A 46 14.17 3.48 -9.34
C ILE A 46 15.26 2.40 -9.31
N GLY A 47 15.64 1.89 -8.13
CA GLY A 47 16.61 0.82 -7.99
C GLY A 47 16.21 -0.45 -8.75
N SER A 48 14.95 -0.84 -8.67
CA SER A 48 14.42 -1.99 -9.43
C SER A 48 14.48 -1.76 -10.94
N LEU A 49 14.11 -0.56 -11.41
CA LEU A 49 14.16 -0.19 -12.82
C LEU A 49 15.59 -0.19 -13.36
N LEU A 50 16.53 0.38 -12.62
CA LEU A 50 17.94 0.38 -13.01
C LEU A 50 18.50 -1.04 -13.05
N PHE A 51 18.23 -1.84 -12.04
CA PHE A 51 18.68 -3.22 -11.98
C PHE A 51 18.14 -4.09 -13.13
N THR A 52 16.83 -4.02 -13.37
CA THR A 52 16.19 -4.76 -14.47
C THR A 52 16.61 -4.23 -15.85
N GLY A 53 16.85 -2.91 -15.96
CA GLY A 53 17.35 -2.28 -17.19
C GLY A 53 18.77 -2.71 -17.54
N VAL A 54 19.68 -2.76 -16.55
CA VAL A 54 21.06 -3.23 -16.75
C VAL A 54 21.07 -4.72 -17.12
N LEU A 55 20.36 -5.56 -16.39
CA LEU A 55 20.29 -7.00 -16.70
C LEU A 55 19.64 -7.26 -18.07
N GLY A 56 18.56 -6.52 -18.40
CA GLY A 56 17.90 -6.60 -19.69
C GLY A 56 18.79 -6.14 -20.84
N GLY A 57 19.56 -5.08 -20.62
CA GLY A 57 20.55 -4.59 -21.59
C GLY A 57 21.68 -5.60 -21.85
N LEU A 58 22.25 -6.18 -20.80
CA LEU A 58 23.26 -7.23 -20.91
C LEU A 58 22.68 -8.48 -21.60
N GLY A 59 21.47 -8.92 -21.20
CA GLY A 59 20.80 -10.05 -21.84
C GLY A 59 20.49 -9.79 -23.31
N GLY A 60 20.04 -8.61 -23.67
CA GLY A 60 19.81 -8.19 -25.05
C GLY A 60 21.09 -8.12 -25.88
N PHE A 61 22.20 -7.64 -25.29
CA PHE A 61 23.50 -7.60 -25.93
C PHE A 61 24.01 -9.03 -26.24
N VAL A 62 23.97 -9.92 -25.24
CA VAL A 62 24.36 -11.34 -25.43
C VAL A 62 23.48 -12.02 -26.47
N PHE A 63 22.15 -11.76 -26.40
CA PHE A 63 21.19 -12.28 -27.38
C PHE A 63 21.52 -11.79 -28.81
N TYR A 64 21.78 -10.50 -28.99
CA TYR A 64 22.16 -9.93 -30.28
C TYR A 64 23.38 -10.62 -30.86
N HIS A 65 24.43 -10.80 -30.05
CA HIS A 65 25.65 -11.49 -30.50
C HIS A 65 25.44 -12.98 -30.81
N LEU A 66 24.55 -13.68 -30.09
CA LEU A 66 24.19 -15.07 -30.37
C LEU A 66 23.40 -15.21 -31.68
N VAL A 67 22.56 -14.23 -32.02
CA VAL A 67 21.72 -14.30 -33.23
C VAL A 67 22.48 -13.82 -34.48
N THR A 68 23.38 -12.82 -34.33
CA THR A 68 24.15 -12.25 -35.45
C THR A 68 25.52 -12.87 -35.63
N GLY A 69 26.03 -13.64 -34.65
CA GLY A 69 27.25 -14.43 -34.74
C GLY A 69 27.08 -15.66 -35.62
N GLU A 70 28.17 -16.37 -35.89
CA GLU A 70 28.14 -17.54 -36.76
C GLU A 70 27.15 -18.62 -36.26
N PRO A 71 26.40 -19.28 -37.18
CA PRO A 71 25.24 -20.12 -36.87
C PRO A 71 25.57 -21.48 -36.23
N GLU A 72 26.72 -21.65 -35.61
CA GLU A 72 27.09 -22.88 -34.89
C GLU A 72 26.43 -23.02 -33.52
N ALA A 73 25.80 -21.96 -33.01
CA ALA A 73 25.00 -22.06 -31.78
C ALA A 73 23.80 -22.96 -32.03
N GLY A 74 23.84 -24.18 -31.49
CA GLY A 74 22.71 -25.12 -31.64
C GLY A 74 21.38 -24.52 -31.25
N GLY A 75 20.30 -24.92 -31.93
CA GLY A 75 18.96 -24.36 -31.75
C GLY A 75 18.48 -24.30 -30.29
N PHE A 76 19.00 -25.17 -29.41
CA PHE A 76 18.72 -25.14 -27.96
C PHE A 76 19.30 -23.91 -27.26
N VAL A 77 20.48 -23.44 -27.62
CA VAL A 77 21.10 -22.24 -27.05
C VAL A 77 20.31 -20.99 -27.43
N LEU A 78 19.86 -20.91 -28.69
CA LEU A 78 18.99 -19.82 -29.16
C LEU A 78 17.66 -19.82 -28.42
N LEU A 79 17.03 -20.98 -28.19
CA LEU A 79 15.77 -21.07 -27.44
C LEU A 79 15.91 -20.58 -26.00
N ILE A 80 17.00 -20.92 -25.31
CA ILE A 80 17.29 -20.38 -23.95
C ILE A 80 17.48 -18.87 -24.01
N ALA A 81 18.23 -18.35 -24.97
CA ALA A 81 18.47 -16.93 -25.11
C ALA A 81 17.16 -16.13 -25.33
N TYR A 82 16.25 -16.66 -26.17
CA TYR A 82 14.92 -16.08 -26.36
C TYR A 82 14.10 -16.11 -25.07
N ALA A 83 14.07 -17.23 -24.35
CA ALA A 83 13.33 -17.38 -23.11
C ALA A 83 13.83 -16.40 -22.02
N LEU A 84 15.15 -16.25 -21.89
CA LEU A 84 15.76 -15.30 -20.95
C LEU A 84 15.47 -13.85 -21.34
N SER A 85 15.55 -13.50 -22.61
CA SER A 85 15.24 -12.15 -23.09
C SER A 85 13.78 -11.79 -22.82
N LEU A 86 12.85 -12.71 -23.08
CA LEU A 86 11.43 -12.53 -22.78
C LEU A 86 11.20 -12.34 -21.28
N LEU A 87 11.85 -13.16 -20.44
CA LEU A 87 11.76 -13.03 -18.98
C LEU A 87 12.22 -11.64 -18.51
N PHE A 88 13.35 -11.13 -19.02
CA PHE A 88 13.84 -9.80 -18.64
C PHE A 88 12.91 -8.68 -19.09
N VAL A 89 12.31 -8.77 -20.27
CA VAL A 89 11.30 -7.81 -20.74
C VAL A 89 10.09 -7.82 -19.82
N LEU A 90 9.58 -9.00 -19.43
CA LEU A 90 8.45 -9.11 -18.51
C LEU A 90 8.76 -8.52 -17.12
N LEU A 91 9.95 -8.80 -16.59
CA LEU A 91 10.40 -8.24 -15.31
C LEU A 91 10.52 -6.70 -15.37
N PHE A 92 11.04 -6.18 -16.46
CA PHE A 92 11.15 -4.73 -16.67
C PHE A 92 9.78 -4.06 -16.75
N VAL A 93 8.85 -4.65 -17.51
CA VAL A 93 7.46 -4.16 -17.59
C VAL A 93 6.78 -4.23 -16.23
N ALA A 94 6.94 -5.32 -15.48
CA ALA A 94 6.41 -5.45 -14.12
C ALA A 94 6.98 -4.38 -13.17
N ALA A 95 8.28 -4.10 -13.25
CA ALA A 95 8.93 -3.04 -12.47
C ALA A 95 8.37 -1.65 -12.80
N LEU A 96 8.14 -1.37 -14.10
CA LEU A 96 7.51 -0.12 -14.56
C LEU A 96 6.07 0.04 -14.06
N LEU A 97 5.29 -1.05 -14.05
CA LEU A 97 3.88 -1.02 -13.65
C LEU A 97 3.67 -0.96 -12.13
N THR A 98 4.65 -1.43 -11.34
CA THR A 98 4.55 -1.52 -9.88
C THR A 98 4.10 -0.20 -9.21
N PRO A 99 4.70 0.99 -9.48
CA PRO A 99 4.27 2.23 -8.85
C PRO A 99 2.84 2.62 -9.24
N PHE A 100 2.41 2.35 -10.47
CA PHE A 100 1.05 2.67 -10.93
C PHE A 100 0.00 1.78 -10.25
N VAL A 101 0.26 0.48 -10.16
CA VAL A 101 -0.61 -0.45 -9.43
C VAL A 101 -0.72 -0.03 -7.97
N ARG A 102 0.40 0.33 -7.33
CA ARG A 102 0.41 0.77 -5.93
C ARG A 102 -0.36 2.08 -5.74
N LEU A 103 -0.20 3.05 -6.64
CA LEU A 103 -1.00 4.29 -6.62
C LEU A 103 -2.50 4.00 -6.77
N TRP A 104 -2.86 3.10 -7.66
CA TRP A 104 -4.25 2.69 -7.87
C TRP A 104 -4.83 2.05 -6.62
N LEU A 105 -4.12 1.12 -5.98
CA LEU A 105 -4.54 0.47 -4.73
C LEU A 105 -4.76 1.50 -3.61
N LEU A 106 -3.82 2.43 -3.42
CA LEU A 106 -3.89 3.45 -2.38
C LEU A 106 -5.05 4.44 -2.60
N ARG A 107 -5.39 4.75 -3.86
CA ARG A 107 -6.57 5.57 -4.17
C ARG A 107 -7.89 4.88 -3.84
N HIS A 108 -7.90 3.55 -3.73
CA HIS A 108 -9.07 2.75 -3.37
C HIS A 108 -9.03 2.29 -1.90
N THR A 109 -8.10 2.82 -1.11
CA THR A 109 -7.99 2.55 0.32
C THR A 109 -8.51 3.75 1.10
N PHE A 110 -9.38 3.50 2.07
CA PHE A 110 -9.97 4.51 2.95
C PHE A 110 -9.72 4.13 4.40
N TYR A 111 -9.38 5.13 5.19
CA TYR A 111 -9.28 5.05 6.63
C TYR A 111 -10.56 5.59 7.23
N VAL A 112 -11.20 4.83 8.09
CA VAL A 112 -12.49 5.19 8.69
C VAL A 112 -12.42 5.02 10.19
N ILE A 113 -12.86 6.03 10.93
CA ILE A 113 -13.09 5.95 12.37
C ILE A 113 -14.59 5.96 12.59
N THR A 114 -15.10 4.93 13.27
CA THR A 114 -16.50 4.82 13.67
C THR A 114 -16.64 5.01 15.19
N ASN A 115 -17.85 4.94 15.69
CA ASN A 115 -18.13 4.90 17.14
C ASN A 115 -17.73 3.58 17.81
N GLN A 116 -17.35 2.52 17.05
CA GLN A 116 -17.05 1.19 17.57
C GLN A 116 -15.62 0.73 17.29
N ARG A 117 -15.07 1.09 16.14
CA ARG A 117 -13.74 0.65 15.67
C ARG A 117 -13.11 1.65 14.70
N ALA A 118 -11.80 1.55 14.54
CA ALA A 118 -11.11 2.09 13.38
C ALA A 118 -10.96 0.98 12.35
N LEU A 119 -11.11 1.29 11.08
CA LEU A 119 -11.01 0.30 10.01
C LEU A 119 -10.36 0.87 8.74
N ILE A 120 -9.77 0.00 7.97
CA ILE A 120 -9.34 0.24 6.61
C ILE A 120 -10.40 -0.38 5.70
N ALA A 121 -10.97 0.41 4.80
CA ALA A 121 -11.96 -0.01 3.82
C ALA A 121 -11.36 0.02 2.41
N GLY A 122 -11.81 -0.86 1.53
CA GLY A 122 -11.36 -0.97 0.15
C GLY A 122 -10.39 -2.12 -0.06
N VAL A 123 -9.13 -1.82 -0.38
CA VAL A 123 -8.14 -2.87 -0.60
C VAL A 123 -7.44 -3.21 0.72
N GLY A 124 -7.57 -4.48 1.17
CA GLY A 124 -6.97 -4.96 2.42
C GLY A 124 -7.77 -4.49 3.64
N GLU A 125 -8.97 -5.06 3.83
CA GLU A 125 -9.81 -4.71 4.97
C GLU A 125 -9.19 -5.16 6.29
N GLU A 126 -8.93 -4.20 7.16
CA GLU A 126 -8.47 -4.43 8.53
C GLU A 126 -9.31 -3.61 9.50
N SER A 127 -9.51 -4.10 10.72
CA SER A 127 -10.26 -3.35 11.72
C SER A 127 -9.74 -3.58 13.14
N TRP A 128 -9.76 -2.51 13.93
CA TRP A 128 -9.33 -2.50 15.33
C TRP A 128 -10.44 -1.93 16.22
N PRO A 129 -10.88 -2.66 17.24
CA PRO A 129 -11.88 -2.16 18.17
C PRO A 129 -11.34 -0.95 18.94
N LEU A 130 -12.15 0.07 19.14
CA LEU A 130 -11.76 1.23 19.93
C LEU A 130 -11.43 0.80 21.36
N SER A 131 -10.20 1.02 21.78
CA SER A 131 -9.72 0.76 23.14
C SER A 131 -8.70 1.82 23.56
N ARG A 132 -8.50 2.01 24.88
CA ARG A 132 -7.50 2.99 25.39
C ARG A 132 -6.06 2.68 24.97
N ARG A 133 -5.76 1.44 24.66
CA ARG A 133 -4.42 0.97 24.27
C ARG A 133 -4.33 0.66 22.77
N MET A 134 -5.27 1.19 22.00
CA MET A 134 -5.33 0.91 20.57
C MET A 134 -4.15 1.50 19.82
N VAL A 135 -3.71 2.71 20.18
CA VAL A 135 -2.57 3.36 19.54
C VAL A 135 -1.29 2.82 20.16
N ALA A 136 -0.52 2.08 19.36
CA ALA A 136 0.79 1.56 19.74
C ALA A 136 1.88 2.64 19.62
N SER A 137 1.83 3.42 18.56
CA SER A 137 2.72 4.57 18.35
C SER A 137 2.14 5.56 17.36
N THR A 138 2.50 6.84 17.55
CA THR A 138 2.21 7.92 16.62
C THR A 138 3.53 8.47 16.10
N PHE A 139 3.70 8.47 14.79
CA PHE A 139 4.85 9.07 14.13
C PHE A 139 4.42 10.30 13.35
N GLN A 140 4.89 11.47 13.77
CA GLN A 140 4.61 12.74 13.10
C GLN A 140 5.87 13.29 12.43
N ARG A 141 5.71 13.74 11.19
CA ARG A 141 6.75 14.47 10.44
C ARG A 141 6.63 15.97 10.68
N LYS A 142 7.67 16.72 10.31
CA LYS A 142 7.71 18.19 10.46
C LYS A 142 6.56 18.94 9.76
N ASP A 143 6.00 18.35 8.72
CA ASP A 143 4.88 18.91 7.94
C ASP A 143 3.49 18.52 8.47
N GLY A 144 3.41 17.92 9.65
CA GLY A 144 2.16 17.47 10.28
C GLY A 144 1.68 16.10 9.79
N SER A 145 2.20 15.61 8.67
CA SER A 145 1.86 14.29 8.16
C SER A 145 2.46 13.17 9.02
N GLY A 146 1.88 11.98 8.98
CA GLY A 146 2.44 10.90 9.78
C GLY A 146 1.69 9.59 9.69
N ASN A 147 2.03 8.69 10.60
CA ASN A 147 1.44 7.37 10.73
C ASN A 147 0.83 7.22 12.12
N LEU A 148 -0.33 6.57 12.19
CA LEU A 148 -0.99 6.18 13.42
C LEU A 148 -1.02 4.65 13.48
N VAL A 149 -0.11 4.06 14.26
CA VAL A 149 0.11 2.62 14.31
C VAL A 149 -0.75 2.02 15.41
N PHE A 150 -1.57 1.02 15.06
CA PHE A 150 -2.45 0.32 16.00
C PHE A 150 -1.89 -1.03 16.45
N ALA A 151 -1.16 -1.69 15.58
CA ALA A 151 -0.55 -2.97 15.89
C ALA A 151 0.81 -3.12 15.23
N LEU A 152 1.70 -3.79 15.94
CA LEU A 152 2.98 -4.26 15.42
C LEU A 152 2.86 -5.77 15.27
N ARG A 153 2.91 -6.27 14.04
CA ARG A 153 2.87 -7.70 13.75
C ARG A 153 4.23 -8.15 13.27
N TRP A 154 4.69 -9.25 13.83
CA TRP A 154 5.86 -9.93 13.29
C TRP A 154 5.45 -10.78 12.10
N GLU A 155 6.04 -10.54 10.95
CA GLU A 155 5.86 -11.35 9.76
C GLU A 155 7.15 -12.11 9.46
N ASP A 156 7.02 -13.43 9.32
CA ASP A 156 8.14 -14.26 8.91
C ASP A 156 8.46 -14.01 7.44
N GLY A 157 9.66 -13.50 7.19
CA GLY A 157 10.17 -13.29 5.85
C GLY A 157 10.81 -14.52 5.25
N PRO A 158 11.12 -14.52 3.95
CA PRO A 158 11.91 -15.57 3.32
C PRO A 158 13.23 -15.78 4.06
N LYS A 159 13.66 -17.04 4.23
CA LYS A 159 14.91 -17.45 4.93
C LYS A 159 14.93 -17.17 6.43
N GLY A 160 13.77 -17.08 7.12
CA GLY A 160 13.73 -16.90 8.57
C GLY A 160 14.10 -15.47 9.06
N MET A 161 14.29 -14.52 8.15
CA MET A 161 14.45 -13.12 8.48
C MET A 161 13.06 -12.48 8.63
N GLY A 162 12.51 -12.55 9.84
CA GLY A 162 11.25 -11.88 10.15
C GLY A 162 11.43 -10.37 10.21
N ARG A 163 10.34 -9.65 9.93
CA ARG A 163 10.29 -8.19 10.06
C ARG A 163 9.06 -7.79 10.86
N THR A 164 9.18 -6.72 11.62
CA THR A 164 8.02 -6.08 12.24
C THR A 164 7.30 -5.24 11.19
N VAL A 165 6.02 -5.53 10.98
CA VAL A 165 5.14 -4.76 10.09
C VAL A 165 4.20 -3.92 10.94
N GLU A 166 4.14 -2.64 10.63
CA GLU A 166 3.25 -1.68 11.26
C GLU A 166 1.88 -1.74 10.59
N HIS A 167 0.84 -1.97 11.38
CA HIS A 167 -0.55 -1.95 10.95
C HIS A 167 -1.27 -0.76 11.56
N GLY A 168 -1.96 0.02 10.71
CA GLY A 168 -2.65 1.22 11.14
C GLY A 168 -2.90 2.20 9.99
N PHE A 169 -3.14 3.44 10.32
CA PHE A 169 -3.35 4.50 9.34
C PHE A 169 -2.02 5.11 8.92
N MET A 170 -1.57 4.79 7.73
CA MET A 170 -0.27 5.21 7.21
C MET A 170 -0.39 6.44 6.32
N ASN A 171 0.64 7.31 6.38
CA ASN A 171 0.74 8.51 5.54
C ASN A 171 -0.50 9.40 5.58
N LEU A 172 -1.00 9.67 6.79
CA LEU A 172 -2.04 10.66 7.05
C LEU A 172 -1.53 12.07 6.75
N ARG A 173 -2.41 12.95 6.26
CA ARG A 173 -2.09 14.35 5.97
C ARG A 173 -1.89 15.16 7.27
N ASP A 174 -2.74 14.92 8.25
CA ASP A 174 -2.67 15.50 9.58
C ASP A 174 -2.92 14.40 10.61
N VAL A 175 -1.83 13.90 11.19
CA VAL A 175 -1.90 12.78 12.13
C VAL A 175 -2.48 13.22 13.47
N ARG A 176 -2.23 14.46 13.92
CA ARG A 176 -2.75 14.96 15.20
C ARG A 176 -4.24 15.12 15.20
N MET A 177 -4.80 15.70 14.13
CA MET A 177 -6.24 15.82 13.97
C MET A 177 -6.93 14.45 14.05
N VAL A 178 -6.35 13.44 13.39
CA VAL A 178 -6.91 12.08 13.38
C VAL A 178 -6.79 11.42 14.75
N GLU A 179 -5.68 11.61 15.45
CA GLU A 179 -5.45 11.14 16.82
C GLU A 179 -6.48 11.74 17.80
N GLU A 180 -6.72 13.05 17.75
CA GLU A 180 -7.74 13.72 18.57
C GLU A 180 -9.15 13.20 18.31
N ILE A 181 -9.51 12.94 17.03
CA ILE A 181 -10.80 12.37 16.68
C ILE A 181 -10.93 10.95 17.24
N LEU A 182 -9.86 10.16 17.14
CA LEU A 182 -9.83 8.82 17.69
C LEU A 182 -9.97 8.82 19.22
N GLU A 183 -9.26 9.70 19.93
CA GLU A 183 -9.36 9.84 21.38
C GLU A 183 -10.78 10.24 21.81
N LYS A 184 -11.41 11.17 21.10
CA LYS A 184 -12.81 11.54 21.32
C LYS A 184 -13.74 10.34 21.14
N ALA A 185 -13.59 9.57 20.07
CA ALA A 185 -14.39 8.39 19.81
C ALA A 185 -14.22 7.32 20.91
N ILE A 186 -12.99 7.13 21.42
CA ILE A 186 -12.70 6.24 22.55
C ILE A 186 -13.37 6.74 23.85
N ALA A 187 -13.32 8.05 24.10
CA ALA A 187 -13.93 8.63 25.30
C ALA A 187 -15.47 8.54 25.28
N GLU A 188 -16.09 8.76 24.13
CA GLU A 188 -17.55 8.63 23.96
C GLU A 188 -18.03 7.19 24.17
N ARG A 189 -17.31 6.20 23.65
CA ARG A 189 -17.66 4.77 23.84
C ARG A 189 -17.70 4.35 25.32
N LYS A 190 -16.94 5.00 26.19
CA LYS A 190 -16.91 4.72 27.62
C LYS A 190 -18.15 5.19 28.38
N LYS A 191 -18.92 6.10 27.80
CA LYS A 191 -20.11 6.68 28.46
C LYS A 191 -21.39 5.88 28.17
N VAL A 192 -21.31 4.92 27.27
CA VAL A 192 -22.38 3.98 26.92
C VAL A 192 -22.08 2.62 27.58
#